data_51c5ad677e2d77ff44617ec441c39303
#
_entry.id   51c5ad677e2d77ff44617ec441c39303
#
_cell.length_a   1.000
_cell.length_b   1.000
_cell.length_c   1.000
_cell.angle_alpha   90.00
_cell.angle_beta   90.00
_cell.angle_gamma   90.00
#
_symmetry.space_group_name_H-M   'P 1'
#
loop_
_entity.id
_entity.type
_entity.pdbx_description
1 polymer ?
#
loop_
_entity_poly.entity_id
_entity_poly.type
_entity_poly.pdbx_seq_one_letter_code
_entity_poly.pdbx_strand_id
1 'polypeptide(L)'
;SGGDGLSDVSRAAVALLVWVLVHWRLPGNDTGYEPVQPIAFSHRLHSTDLQINCLYCHAGANTARYAGMPAANVCMNCHRFVAAPTQAVKDEQWRAAREGRDVRRIVSDAMRTLYRAQGLDDALRPDPNVSPQPIAWVRVTQFPDFAYFDYRAHSRVGIVCQRCHGEVQTFERTRQDQSLSMGSCVA
;
A
#
# COMPACT_ATOMS: atom_id res chain seq x y z
N SER A 1 -26.56 -46.51 -24.52
CA SER A 1 -25.68 -45.33 -24.46
C SER A 1 -26.25 -44.32 -23.49
N GLY A 2 -26.17 -44.52 -22.21
CA GLY A 2 -26.73 -43.66 -21.18
C GLY A 2 -25.78 -43.40 -20.00
N GLY A 3 -24.49 -43.64 -20.16
CA GLY A 3 -23.53 -43.59 -19.04
C GLY A 3 -22.77 -42.26 -18.88
N ASP A 4 -22.74 -41.43 -19.90
CA ASP A 4 -21.77 -40.34 -19.94
C ASP A 4 -22.31 -39.00 -19.39
N GLY A 5 -23.63 -38.78 -19.36
CA GLY A 5 -24.21 -37.53 -18.88
C GLY A 5 -24.10 -37.30 -17.38
N LEU A 6 -24.17 -38.37 -16.55
CA LEU A 6 -23.95 -38.23 -15.10
C LEU A 6 -22.47 -38.01 -14.76
N SER A 7 -21.58 -38.59 -15.54
CA SER A 7 -20.11 -38.40 -15.34
C SER A 7 -19.67 -36.96 -15.65
N ASP A 8 -20.24 -36.35 -16.69
CA ASP A 8 -19.89 -34.96 -17.08
C ASP A 8 -20.46 -33.94 -16.10
N VAL A 9 -21.69 -34.15 -15.62
CA VAL A 9 -22.28 -33.31 -14.55
C VAL A 9 -21.46 -33.43 -13.27
N SER A 10 -21.03 -34.64 -12.90
CA SER A 10 -20.19 -34.83 -11.72
C SER A 10 -18.83 -34.17 -11.85
N ARG A 11 -18.19 -34.24 -13.02
CA ARG A 11 -16.92 -33.57 -13.30
C ARG A 11 -17.07 -32.06 -13.25
N ALA A 12 -18.14 -31.50 -13.84
CA ALA A 12 -18.43 -30.06 -13.80
C ALA A 12 -18.69 -29.60 -12.36
N ALA A 13 -19.43 -30.36 -11.57
CA ALA A 13 -19.68 -30.01 -10.16
C ALA A 13 -18.41 -30.07 -9.32
N VAL A 14 -17.54 -31.06 -9.51
CA VAL A 14 -16.24 -31.12 -8.84
C VAL A 14 -15.33 -29.94 -9.27
N ALA A 15 -15.27 -29.64 -10.56
CA ALA A 15 -14.49 -28.53 -11.07
C ALA A 15 -14.96 -27.19 -10.50
N LEU A 16 -16.29 -26.98 -10.43
CA LEU A 16 -16.88 -25.80 -9.81
C LEU A 16 -16.56 -25.72 -8.32
N LEU A 17 -16.70 -26.85 -7.60
CA LEU A 17 -16.38 -26.90 -6.17
C LEU A 17 -14.90 -26.57 -5.93
N VAL A 18 -14.00 -27.17 -6.70
CA VAL A 18 -12.56 -26.86 -6.61
C VAL A 18 -12.30 -25.40 -6.93
N TRP A 19 -12.94 -24.86 -7.98
CA TRP A 19 -12.81 -23.45 -8.34
C TRP A 19 -13.30 -22.54 -7.21
N VAL A 20 -14.46 -22.83 -6.62
CA VAL A 20 -14.99 -22.11 -5.47
C VAL A 20 -14.03 -22.16 -4.29
N LEU A 21 -13.53 -23.37 -3.92
CA LEU A 21 -12.62 -23.55 -2.79
C LEU A 21 -11.28 -22.82 -2.98
N VAL A 22 -10.77 -22.81 -4.22
CA VAL A 22 -9.50 -22.12 -4.55
C VAL A 22 -9.67 -20.60 -4.58
N HIS A 23 -10.83 -20.09 -5.03
CA HIS A 23 -11.05 -18.66 -5.21
C HIS A 23 -11.84 -18.01 -4.06
N TRP A 24 -12.46 -18.82 -3.20
CA TRP A 24 -13.19 -18.30 -2.04
C TRP A 24 -12.21 -17.87 -0.95
N ARG A 25 -12.03 -16.57 -0.86
CA ARG A 25 -11.27 -15.96 0.23
C ARG A 25 -12.23 -15.64 1.37
N LEU A 26 -12.03 -16.28 2.52
CA LEU A 26 -12.77 -15.94 3.71
C LEU A 26 -12.35 -14.53 4.19
N PRO A 27 -13.29 -13.68 4.60
CA PRO A 27 -12.96 -12.38 5.16
C PRO A 27 -11.91 -12.48 6.27
N GLY A 28 -10.86 -11.67 6.19
CA GLY A 28 -9.76 -11.67 7.16
C GLY A 28 -8.65 -12.69 6.93
N ASN A 29 -8.73 -13.53 5.90
CA ASN A 29 -7.71 -14.53 5.59
C ASN A 29 -7.15 -14.40 4.15
N ASP A 30 -6.79 -13.20 3.77
CA ASP A 30 -6.18 -12.89 2.47
C ASP A 30 -4.64 -12.89 2.53
N THR A 31 -4.05 -13.79 3.32
CA THR A 31 -2.58 -13.93 3.44
C THR A 31 -1.94 -14.07 2.06
N GLY A 32 -0.93 -13.24 1.79
CA GLY A 32 -0.27 -13.14 0.49
C GLY A 32 -0.94 -12.20 -0.51
N TYR A 33 -2.08 -11.58 -0.18
CA TYR A 33 -2.68 -10.57 -1.04
C TYR A 33 -1.81 -9.32 -1.10
N GLU A 34 -1.30 -9.02 -2.29
CA GLU A 34 -0.32 -7.95 -2.57
C GLU A 34 -0.76 -7.14 -3.80
N PRO A 35 -1.76 -6.28 -3.66
CA PRO A 35 -2.28 -5.51 -4.79
C PRO A 35 -1.32 -4.45 -5.28
N VAL A 36 -1.41 -4.10 -6.55
CA VAL A 36 -0.75 -2.91 -7.10
C VAL A 36 -1.43 -1.68 -6.53
N GLN A 37 -0.63 -0.76 -6.00
CA GLN A 37 -1.10 0.49 -5.42
C GLN A 37 -1.00 1.65 -6.44
N PRO A 38 -1.82 2.70 -6.32
CA PRO A 38 -1.75 3.88 -7.20
C PRO A 38 -0.40 4.58 -7.20
N ILE A 39 0.30 4.51 -6.06
CA ILE A 39 1.67 4.96 -5.89
C ILE A 39 2.51 3.78 -5.42
N ALA A 40 3.62 3.49 -6.09
CA ALA A 40 4.56 2.44 -5.70
C ALA A 40 5.30 2.87 -4.42
N PHE A 41 4.65 2.67 -3.27
CA PHE A 41 5.20 3.00 -1.97
C PHE A 41 5.96 1.80 -1.38
N SER A 42 7.22 2.01 -1.00
CA SER A 42 8.06 1.01 -0.34
C SER A 42 8.17 1.29 1.15
N HIS A 43 7.65 0.39 1.98
CA HIS A 43 7.88 0.43 3.43
C HIS A 43 9.36 0.19 3.75
N ARG A 44 10.03 -0.69 3.01
CA ARG A 44 11.46 -0.96 3.21
C ARG A 44 12.28 0.33 3.10
N LEU A 45 12.10 1.09 2.02
CA LEU A 45 12.82 2.34 1.83
C LEU A 45 12.54 3.33 2.97
N HIS A 46 11.28 3.53 3.34
CA HIS A 46 10.92 4.56 4.33
C HIS A 46 11.21 4.13 5.77
N SER A 47 10.84 2.90 6.14
CA SER A 47 10.90 2.45 7.52
C SER A 47 12.23 1.75 7.89
N THR A 48 12.83 0.99 6.96
CA THR A 48 14.11 0.32 7.21
C THR A 48 15.29 1.19 6.81
N ASP A 49 15.34 1.64 5.57
CA ASP A 49 16.53 2.34 5.04
C ASP A 49 16.61 3.78 5.60
N LEU A 50 15.48 4.50 5.66
CA LEU A 50 15.39 5.87 6.18
C LEU A 50 15.02 5.95 7.67
N GLN A 51 14.67 4.82 8.31
CA GLN A 51 14.31 4.72 9.74
C GLN A 51 13.15 5.63 10.16
N ILE A 52 12.20 5.90 9.26
CA ILE A 52 11.02 6.69 9.58
C ILE A 52 10.09 5.83 10.46
N ASN A 53 9.72 6.37 11.63
CA ASN A 53 8.83 5.68 12.56
C ASN A 53 7.43 5.46 11.96
N CYS A 54 6.83 4.29 12.22
CA CYS A 54 5.49 3.92 11.74
C CYS A 54 4.43 4.97 12.08
N LEU A 55 4.50 5.53 13.29
CA LEU A 55 3.54 6.51 13.79
C LEU A 55 3.69 7.89 13.14
N TYR A 56 4.79 8.16 12.43
CA TYR A 56 4.91 9.40 11.65
C TYR A 56 3.83 9.44 10.53
N CYS A 57 3.59 8.29 9.90
CA CYS A 57 2.60 8.15 8.84
C CYS A 57 1.26 7.65 9.36
N HIS A 58 1.26 6.71 10.31
CA HIS A 58 0.07 6.08 10.87
C HIS A 58 -0.24 6.63 12.28
N ALA A 59 -0.29 7.96 12.42
CA ALA A 59 -0.51 8.64 13.70
C ALA A 59 -1.83 8.23 14.39
N GLY A 60 -2.83 7.82 13.62
CA GLY A 60 -4.10 7.32 14.14
C GLY A 60 -3.98 6.05 15.00
N ALA A 61 -2.91 5.27 14.84
CA ALA A 61 -2.74 4.02 15.60
C ALA A 61 -2.69 4.23 17.12
N ASN A 62 -2.20 5.39 17.59
CA ASN A 62 -2.17 5.72 19.04
C ASN A 62 -3.35 6.56 19.51
N THR A 63 -4.09 7.19 18.61
CA THR A 63 -5.06 8.23 18.93
C THR A 63 -6.49 7.92 18.50
N ALA A 64 -6.65 7.01 17.55
CA ALA A 64 -7.95 6.70 16.96
C ALA A 64 -8.19 5.19 16.87
N ARG A 65 -9.44 4.80 16.63
CA ARG A 65 -9.81 3.41 16.36
C ARG A 65 -9.08 2.84 15.15
N TYR A 66 -8.88 3.66 14.12
CA TYR A 66 -8.22 3.27 12.88
C TYR A 66 -6.85 3.95 12.79
N ALA A 67 -5.82 3.18 12.42
CA ALA A 67 -4.48 3.74 12.15
C ALA A 67 -4.53 4.77 11.02
N GLY A 68 -5.40 4.55 10.05
CA GLY A 68 -5.60 5.41 8.89
C GLY A 68 -4.48 5.29 7.85
N MET A 69 -4.80 5.73 6.64
CA MET A 69 -3.81 6.03 5.61
C MET A 69 -3.34 7.46 5.80
N PRO A 70 -2.02 7.73 5.71
CA PRO A 70 -1.52 9.10 5.81
C PRO A 70 -2.12 9.96 4.68
N ALA A 71 -2.55 11.16 5.03
CA ALA A 71 -2.96 12.13 4.04
C ALA A 71 -1.76 12.55 3.18
N ALA A 72 -1.99 12.89 1.92
CA ALA A 72 -0.92 13.21 0.96
C ALA A 72 0.01 14.35 1.42
N ASN A 73 -0.48 15.29 2.24
CA ASN A 73 0.34 16.35 2.83
C ASN A 73 1.45 15.82 3.76
N VAL A 74 1.26 14.67 4.41
CA VAL A 74 2.32 14.03 5.22
C VAL A 74 3.48 13.62 4.32
N CYS A 75 3.18 13.06 3.15
CA CYS A 75 4.18 12.71 2.14
C CYS A 75 4.92 13.97 1.65
N MET A 76 4.20 15.07 1.46
CA MET A 76 4.74 16.35 0.97
C MET A 76 5.72 17.01 1.95
N ASN A 77 5.79 16.61 3.22
CA ASN A 77 6.82 17.12 4.14
C ASN A 77 8.24 16.90 3.59
N CYS A 78 8.47 15.78 2.90
CA CYS A 78 9.74 15.44 2.26
C CYS A 78 9.66 15.53 0.74
N HIS A 79 8.57 15.07 0.13
CA HIS A 79 8.47 14.92 -1.33
C HIS A 79 8.31 16.23 -2.11
N ARG A 80 8.07 17.36 -1.46
CA ARG A 80 8.27 18.68 -2.08
C ARG A 80 9.74 18.94 -2.47
N PHE A 81 10.70 18.29 -1.79
CA PHE A 81 12.12 18.40 -2.06
C PHE A 81 12.68 17.18 -2.81
N VAL A 82 12.19 15.99 -2.46
CA VAL A 82 12.62 14.71 -3.04
C VAL A 82 11.60 14.26 -4.08
N ALA A 83 11.81 14.63 -5.33
CA ALA A 83 10.86 14.41 -6.43
C ALA A 83 11.16 13.17 -7.27
N ALA A 84 12.36 12.59 -7.14
CA ALA A 84 12.78 11.41 -7.91
C ALA A 84 13.88 10.65 -7.16
N PRO A 85 14.17 9.39 -7.55
CA PRO A 85 15.32 8.65 -7.04
C PRO A 85 16.64 9.41 -7.30
N THR A 86 17.55 9.33 -6.33
CA THR A 86 18.86 10.04 -6.39
C THR A 86 19.62 9.73 -7.67
N GLN A 87 19.56 8.48 -8.15
CA GLN A 87 20.25 8.09 -9.39
C GLN A 87 19.70 8.87 -10.60
N ALA A 88 18.39 8.99 -10.74
CA ALA A 88 17.78 9.73 -11.85
C ALA A 88 18.18 11.22 -11.82
N VAL A 89 18.30 11.81 -10.63
CA VAL A 89 18.77 13.20 -10.48
C VAL A 89 20.24 13.33 -10.88
N LYS A 90 21.09 12.40 -10.46
CA LYS A 90 22.51 12.38 -10.85
C LYS A 90 22.67 12.19 -12.35
N ASP A 91 21.92 11.30 -12.96
CA ASP A 91 21.97 11.06 -14.40
C ASP A 91 21.59 12.31 -15.20
N GLU A 92 20.62 13.06 -14.71
CA GLU A 92 20.28 14.34 -15.33
C GLU A 92 21.39 15.40 -15.16
N GLN A 93 21.99 15.49 -13.98
CA GLN A 93 23.12 16.37 -13.73
C GLN A 93 24.29 16.09 -14.71
N TRP A 94 24.64 14.80 -14.88
CA TRP A 94 25.66 14.38 -15.81
C TRP A 94 25.32 14.69 -17.28
N ARG A 95 24.05 14.49 -17.67
CA ARG A 95 23.59 14.85 -19.03
C ARG A 95 23.64 16.34 -19.26
N ALA A 96 23.10 17.14 -18.35
CA ALA A 96 23.07 18.58 -18.43
C ALA A 96 24.50 19.16 -18.57
N ALA A 97 25.44 18.67 -17.74
CA ALA A 97 26.84 19.08 -17.80
C ALA A 97 27.49 18.78 -19.16
N ARG A 98 27.23 17.60 -19.75
CA ARG A 98 27.78 17.25 -21.09
C ARG A 98 27.14 18.05 -22.21
N GLU A 99 25.89 18.43 -22.06
CA GLU A 99 25.12 19.17 -23.06
C GLU A 99 25.26 20.71 -22.90
N GLY A 100 25.96 21.18 -21.85
CA GLY A 100 26.16 22.61 -21.57
C GLY A 100 24.85 23.36 -21.31
N ARG A 101 23.87 22.69 -20.69
CA ARG A 101 22.56 23.27 -20.35
C ARG A 101 22.26 23.19 -18.86
N ASP A 102 21.25 23.92 -18.43
CA ASP A 102 20.77 23.85 -17.06
C ASP A 102 20.17 22.47 -16.72
N VAL A 103 20.33 22.07 -15.44
CA VAL A 103 19.75 20.86 -14.88
C VAL A 103 18.24 20.99 -14.82
N ARG A 104 17.53 20.06 -15.41
CA ARG A 104 16.06 20.01 -15.34
C ARG A 104 15.60 19.30 -14.07
N ARG A 105 14.48 19.77 -13.49
CA ARG A 105 13.83 19.09 -12.39
C ARG A 105 13.30 17.73 -12.89
N ILE A 106 13.76 16.66 -12.26
CA ILE A 106 13.25 15.29 -12.51
C ILE A 106 12.16 14.98 -11.50
N VAL A 107 11.02 14.53 -11.99
CA VAL A 107 9.87 14.09 -11.18
C VAL A 107 9.50 12.67 -11.63
N SER A 108 9.48 11.73 -10.69
CA SER A 108 9.06 10.35 -10.98
C SER A 108 7.54 10.25 -11.15
N ASP A 109 7.06 9.20 -11.80
CA ASP A 109 5.60 9.00 -12.00
C ASP A 109 4.85 8.84 -10.68
N ALA A 110 5.46 8.20 -9.69
CA ALA A 110 4.92 8.11 -8.34
C ALA A 110 4.73 9.50 -7.71
N MET A 111 5.71 10.40 -7.90
CA MET A 111 5.62 11.76 -7.39
C MET A 111 4.63 12.63 -8.19
N ARG A 112 4.52 12.44 -9.50
CA ARG A 112 3.46 13.09 -10.29
C ARG A 112 2.07 12.72 -9.79
N THR A 113 1.86 11.43 -9.48
CA THR A 113 0.59 10.97 -8.91
C THR A 113 0.32 11.64 -7.56
N LEU A 114 1.32 11.75 -6.69
CA LEU A 114 1.21 12.45 -5.42
C LEU A 114 0.89 13.95 -5.60
N TYR A 115 1.60 14.62 -6.52
CA TYR A 115 1.40 16.06 -6.77
C TYR A 115 0.01 16.34 -7.33
N ARG A 116 -0.45 15.54 -8.30
CA ARG A 116 -1.81 15.64 -8.83
C ARG A 116 -2.87 15.42 -7.76
N ALA A 117 -2.66 14.49 -6.83
CA ALA A 117 -3.56 14.29 -5.69
C ALA A 117 -3.68 15.54 -4.80
N GLN A 118 -2.71 16.46 -4.87
CA GLN A 118 -2.72 17.76 -4.18
C GLN A 118 -3.11 18.93 -5.11
N GLY A 119 -3.48 18.66 -6.37
CA GLY A 119 -3.79 19.72 -7.35
C GLY A 119 -2.57 20.49 -7.83
N LEU A 120 -1.38 19.84 -7.84
CA LEU A 120 -0.11 20.49 -8.18
C LEU A 120 0.46 19.95 -9.49
N ASP A 121 1.16 20.81 -10.22
CA ASP A 121 2.01 20.45 -11.36
C ASP A 121 3.39 19.90 -10.90
N ASP A 122 4.24 19.49 -11.87
CA ASP A 122 5.60 19.01 -11.62
C ASP A 122 6.52 20.05 -10.96
N ALA A 123 6.19 21.32 -11.05
CA ALA A 123 6.91 22.43 -10.42
C ALA A 123 6.33 22.83 -9.04
N LEU A 124 5.37 22.03 -8.53
CA LEU A 124 4.65 22.26 -7.27
C LEU A 124 3.81 23.56 -7.27
N ARG A 125 3.35 24.00 -8.43
CA ARG A 125 2.42 25.14 -8.55
C ARG A 125 1.00 24.60 -8.66
N PRO A 126 0.00 25.32 -8.17
CA PRO A 126 -1.40 24.95 -8.39
C PRO A 126 -1.69 24.76 -9.89
N ASP A 127 -2.25 23.61 -10.24
CA ASP A 127 -2.69 23.31 -11.61
C ASP A 127 -4.20 23.55 -11.71
N PRO A 128 -4.65 24.58 -12.45
CA PRO A 128 -6.07 24.90 -12.56
C PRO A 128 -6.90 23.81 -13.23
N ASN A 129 -6.27 22.87 -13.94
CA ASN A 129 -6.93 21.76 -14.62
C ASN A 129 -7.03 20.50 -13.75
N VAL A 130 -6.46 20.50 -12.56
CA VAL A 130 -6.42 19.34 -11.66
C VAL A 130 -7.05 19.68 -10.32
N SER A 131 -8.19 19.07 -10.04
CA SER A 131 -8.81 19.18 -8.70
C SER A 131 -8.11 18.22 -7.73
N PRO A 132 -7.74 18.66 -6.52
CA PRO A 132 -7.20 17.79 -5.48
C PRO A 132 -8.15 16.62 -5.19
N GLN A 133 -7.61 15.41 -5.10
CA GLN A 133 -8.40 14.21 -4.81
C GLN A 133 -7.59 13.27 -3.91
N PRO A 134 -8.26 12.54 -3.00
CA PRO A 134 -7.60 11.51 -2.21
C PRO A 134 -6.95 10.45 -3.11
N ILE A 135 -5.79 9.95 -2.71
CA ILE A 135 -5.16 8.81 -3.36
C ILE A 135 -6.03 7.58 -3.10
N ALA A 136 -6.49 6.93 -4.16
CA ALA A 136 -7.37 5.76 -4.08
C ALA A 136 -6.59 4.48 -3.73
N TRP A 137 -6.05 4.42 -2.50
CA TRP A 137 -5.32 3.27 -2.02
C TRP A 137 -6.17 2.00 -2.02
N VAL A 138 -5.60 0.91 -2.50
CA VAL A 138 -6.23 -0.41 -2.46
C VAL A 138 -6.03 -1.00 -1.06
N ARG A 139 -7.13 -1.33 -0.39
CA ARG A 139 -7.10 -1.92 0.95
C ARG A 139 -6.47 -3.32 0.90
N VAL A 140 -5.46 -3.54 1.71
CA VAL A 140 -4.71 -4.80 1.76
C VAL A 140 -5.27 -5.75 2.82
N THR A 141 -5.63 -5.22 3.99
CA THR A 141 -6.15 -6.01 5.11
C THR A 141 -7.62 -5.72 5.33
N GLN A 142 -8.41 -6.77 5.51
CA GLN A 142 -9.85 -6.64 5.73
C GLN A 142 -10.24 -7.40 7.00
N PHE A 143 -10.89 -6.68 7.93
CA PHE A 143 -11.65 -7.30 9.00
C PHE A 143 -13.10 -7.45 8.56
N PRO A 144 -13.80 -8.51 9.01
CA PRO A 144 -15.24 -8.59 8.86
C PRO A 144 -15.93 -7.39 9.51
N ASP A 145 -17.01 -6.88 8.92
CA ASP A 145 -17.70 -5.68 9.40
C ASP A 145 -18.27 -5.82 10.82
N PHE A 146 -18.54 -7.06 11.25
CA PHE A 146 -18.98 -7.37 12.61
C PHE A 146 -17.84 -7.39 13.64
N ALA A 147 -16.56 -7.39 13.21
CA ALA A 147 -15.43 -7.40 14.13
C ALA A 147 -15.11 -5.99 14.61
N TYR A 148 -15.20 -5.77 15.91
CA TYR A 148 -14.73 -4.54 16.50
C TYR A 148 -13.23 -4.62 16.77
N PHE A 149 -12.47 -3.72 16.20
CA PHE A 149 -11.03 -3.58 16.44
C PHE A 149 -10.69 -2.11 16.73
N ASP A 150 -9.83 -1.87 17.72
CA ASP A 150 -9.34 -0.54 18.08
C ASP A 150 -7.82 -0.55 18.22
N TYR A 151 -7.12 0.15 17.32
CA TYR A 151 -5.67 0.26 17.33
C TYR A 151 -5.11 0.82 18.63
N ARG A 152 -5.81 1.81 19.25
CA ARG A 152 -5.36 2.45 20.49
C ARG A 152 -5.17 1.47 21.64
N ALA A 153 -6.09 0.50 21.75
CA ALA A 153 -6.02 -0.48 22.82
C ALA A 153 -4.76 -1.33 22.73
N HIS A 154 -4.38 -1.71 21.50
CA HIS A 154 -3.22 -2.56 21.22
C HIS A 154 -1.90 -1.80 21.29
N SER A 155 -1.83 -0.60 20.69
CA SER A 155 -0.61 0.21 20.67
C SER A 155 -0.23 0.74 22.07
N ARG A 156 -1.23 1.10 22.91
CA ARG A 156 -0.99 1.61 24.26
C ARG A 156 -0.45 0.56 25.23
N VAL A 157 -0.74 -0.72 24.99
CA VAL A 157 -0.17 -1.81 25.81
C VAL A 157 1.16 -2.33 25.23
N GLY A 158 1.71 -1.65 24.21
CA GLY A 158 3.03 -1.95 23.67
C GLY A 158 3.07 -3.09 22.66
N ILE A 159 1.94 -3.52 22.09
CA ILE A 159 1.94 -4.51 21.02
C ILE A 159 2.58 -3.87 19.79
N VAL A 160 3.69 -4.47 19.32
CA VAL A 160 4.42 -4.00 18.16
C VAL A 160 3.64 -4.25 16.88
N CYS A 161 3.79 -3.36 15.89
CA CYS A 161 3.05 -3.39 14.63
C CYS A 161 3.24 -4.72 13.88
N GLN A 162 4.45 -5.26 13.94
CA GLN A 162 4.85 -6.52 13.27
C GLN A 162 4.09 -7.74 13.78
N ARG A 163 3.57 -7.73 15.01
CA ARG A 163 2.80 -8.85 15.54
C ARG A 163 1.56 -9.17 14.67
N CYS A 164 0.95 -8.13 14.08
CA CYS A 164 -0.24 -8.28 13.24
C CYS A 164 0.05 -8.11 11.75
N HIS A 165 1.01 -7.23 11.40
CA HIS A 165 1.32 -6.88 10.02
C HIS A 165 2.52 -7.64 9.43
N GLY A 166 3.20 -8.52 10.23
CA GLY A 166 4.45 -9.15 9.83
C GLY A 166 5.59 -8.14 9.72
N GLU A 167 6.64 -8.50 9.03
CA GLU A 167 7.82 -7.65 8.83
C GLU A 167 7.57 -6.53 7.80
N VAL A 168 6.45 -5.81 7.98
CA VAL A 168 5.96 -4.79 7.03
C VAL A 168 7.01 -3.74 6.67
N GLN A 169 7.92 -3.41 7.60
CA GLN A 169 9.03 -2.49 7.37
C GLN A 169 10.02 -2.98 6.30
N THR A 170 9.98 -4.26 5.93
CA THR A 170 10.83 -4.84 4.87
C THR A 170 10.16 -4.92 3.51
N PHE A 171 8.87 -4.56 3.42
CA PHE A 171 8.08 -4.77 2.20
C PHE A 171 8.33 -3.67 1.17
N GLU A 172 8.65 -4.07 -0.06
CA GLU A 172 8.65 -3.18 -1.22
C GLU A 172 7.22 -2.86 -1.67
N ARG A 173 6.35 -3.86 -1.64
CA ARG A 173 4.92 -3.71 -1.86
C ARG A 173 4.16 -4.26 -0.66
N THR A 174 3.18 -3.51 -0.20
CA THR A 174 2.40 -3.90 0.98
C THR A 174 1.52 -5.09 0.66
N ARG A 175 1.60 -6.12 1.50
CA ARG A 175 0.78 -7.33 1.44
C ARG A 175 0.20 -7.67 2.81
N GLN A 176 -0.83 -8.48 2.82
CA GLN A 176 -1.26 -9.14 4.04
C GLN A 176 -0.32 -10.31 4.32
N ASP A 177 0.50 -10.20 5.34
CA ASP A 177 1.51 -11.21 5.71
C ASP A 177 0.97 -12.19 6.75
N GLN A 178 0.27 -11.69 7.76
CA GLN A 178 -0.28 -12.49 8.84
C GLN A 178 -1.77 -12.74 8.65
N SER A 179 -2.23 -13.90 9.12
CA SER A 179 -3.67 -14.14 9.25
C SER A 179 -4.25 -13.20 10.32
N LEU A 180 -5.36 -12.56 9.98
CA LEU A 180 -6.13 -11.73 10.91
C LEU A 180 -7.37 -12.45 11.43
N SER A 181 -7.33 -13.79 11.48
CA SER A 181 -8.36 -14.61 12.10
C SER A 181 -8.35 -14.47 13.62
N MET A 182 -9.48 -14.79 14.27
CA MET A 182 -9.56 -14.78 15.74
C MET A 182 -8.50 -15.66 16.40
N GLY A 183 -8.17 -16.82 15.78
CA GLY A 183 -7.10 -17.68 16.28
C GLY A 183 -5.75 -17.00 16.36
N SER A 184 -5.42 -16.14 15.37
CA SER A 184 -4.17 -15.36 15.38
C SER A 184 -4.16 -14.23 16.41
N CYS A 185 -5.34 -13.77 16.84
CA CYS A 185 -5.44 -12.69 17.84
C CYS A 185 -5.30 -13.19 19.28
N VAL A 186 -5.63 -14.47 19.54
CA VAL A 186 -5.62 -15.07 20.91
C VAL A 186 -4.42 -15.99 21.15
N ALA A 187 -3.59 -16.24 20.14
CA ALA A 187 -2.33 -16.97 20.22
C ALA A 187 -1.19 -16.04 20.65
#